data_3397689ba89fc835c6001ea59ad360b1
#
_entry.id   3397689ba89fc835c6001ea59ad360b1
#
_cell.length_a   1.000
_cell.length_b   1.000
_cell.length_c   1.000
_cell.angle_alpha   90.00
_cell.angle_beta   90.00
_cell.angle_gamma   90.00
#
_symmetry.space_group_name_H-M   'P 1'
#
loop_
_entity.id
_entity.type
_entity.pdbx_description
1 polymer ?
#
loop_
_entity_poly.entity_id
_entity_poly.type
_entity_poly.pdbx_seq_one_letter_code
_entity_poly.pdbx_strand_id
1 'polypeptide(L)' 'MHAKEIRRNMTEEALSVEFVMRGHPRISLAELSEACRLSQASTEFIIEQMVCFGVARRGAFGRYSLTKEYENGII' A
#
# COMPACT_ATOMS: atom_id res chain seq x y z
N MET A 1 14.85 1.58 7.35
CA MET A 1 14.33 2.81 6.71
C MET A 1 13.08 3.26 7.45
N HIS A 2 13.01 4.55 7.78
CA HIS A 2 11.85 5.08 8.48
C HIS A 2 10.66 5.31 7.54
N ALA A 3 9.45 5.26 8.08
CA ALA A 3 8.24 5.49 7.30
C ALA A 3 8.27 6.80 6.52
N LYS A 4 8.81 7.86 7.13
CA LYS A 4 8.92 9.17 6.45
C LYS A 4 9.81 9.09 5.22
N GLU A 5 10.91 8.36 5.29
CA GLU A 5 11.82 8.20 4.16
C GLU A 5 11.17 7.37 3.06
N ILE A 6 10.45 6.33 3.44
CA ILE A 6 9.72 5.50 2.48
C ILE A 6 8.70 6.35 1.72
N ARG A 7 7.90 7.14 2.45
CA ARG A 7 6.88 7.99 1.82
C ARG A 7 7.51 9.03 0.90
N ARG A 8 8.64 9.59 1.29
CA ARG A 8 9.33 10.61 0.50
C ARG A 8 9.77 10.07 -0.86
N ASN A 9 10.08 8.78 -0.91
CA ASN A 9 10.55 8.14 -2.14
C ASN A 9 9.44 7.49 -2.95
N MET A 10 8.19 7.60 -2.49
CA MET A 10 7.06 7.04 -3.22
C MET A 10 6.69 7.93 -4.39
N THR A 11 6.29 7.29 -5.49
CA THR A 11 5.70 8.01 -6.62
C THR A 11 4.31 8.52 -6.22
N GLU A 12 3.75 9.42 -7.02
CA GLU A 12 2.39 9.90 -6.78
C GLU A 12 1.39 8.75 -6.76
N GLU A 13 1.58 7.79 -7.66
CA GLU A 13 0.71 6.62 -7.73
C GLU A 13 0.81 5.78 -6.47
N ALA A 14 2.02 5.57 -5.97
CA ALA A 14 2.22 4.82 -4.73
C ALA A 14 1.63 5.57 -3.53
N LEU A 15 1.73 6.89 -3.51
CA LEU A 15 1.12 7.69 -2.45
C LEU A 15 -0.40 7.61 -2.49
N SER A 16 -0.99 7.54 -3.70
CA SER A 16 -2.43 7.35 -3.84
C SER A 16 -2.86 6.01 -3.29
N VAL A 17 -2.10 4.96 -3.57
CA VAL A 17 -2.37 3.62 -3.04
C VAL A 17 -2.29 3.65 -1.51
N GLU A 18 -1.25 4.24 -0.96
CA GLU A 18 -1.07 4.34 0.49
C GLU A 18 -2.24 5.10 1.13
N PHE A 19 -2.64 6.21 0.52
CA PHE A 19 -3.74 7.02 1.03
C PHE A 19 -5.05 6.23 1.07
N VAL A 20 -5.36 5.51 0.01
CA VAL A 20 -6.58 4.69 -0.04
C VAL A 20 -6.52 3.61 1.04
N MET A 21 -5.36 2.97 1.21
CA MET A 21 -5.21 1.92 2.20
C MET A 21 -5.36 2.42 3.63
N ARG A 22 -5.03 3.67 3.90
CA ARG A 22 -5.24 4.26 5.23
C ARG A 22 -6.72 4.32 5.60
N GLY A 23 -7.57 4.53 4.60
CA GLY A 23 -9.02 4.59 4.82
C GLY A 23 -9.70 3.23 4.72
N HIS A 24 -8.99 2.19 4.30
CA HIS A 24 -9.55 0.86 4.07
C HIS A 24 -8.63 -0.19 4.68
N PRO A 25 -8.91 -0.64 5.92
CA PRO A 25 -8.03 -1.57 6.63
C PRO A 25 -7.81 -2.91 5.93
N ARG A 26 -8.72 -3.31 5.06
CA ARG A 26 -8.62 -4.58 4.34
C ARG A 26 -9.21 -4.40 2.96
N ILE A 27 -8.36 -4.21 1.98
CA ILE A 27 -8.81 -3.90 0.62
C ILE A 27 -8.23 -4.91 -0.38
N SER A 28 -9.03 -5.33 -1.34
CA SER A 28 -8.59 -6.22 -2.39
C SER A 28 -7.84 -5.43 -3.47
N LEU A 29 -7.07 -6.16 -4.29
CA LEU A 29 -6.36 -5.55 -5.40
C LEU A 29 -7.31 -4.86 -6.36
N ALA A 30 -8.44 -5.52 -6.68
CA ALA A 30 -9.42 -4.95 -7.60
C ALA A 30 -10.01 -3.65 -7.06
N GLU A 31 -10.40 -3.65 -5.78
CA GLU A 31 -10.93 -2.45 -5.14
C GLU A 31 -9.91 -1.32 -5.11
N LEU A 32 -8.66 -1.68 -4.83
CA LEU A 32 -7.58 -0.71 -4.74
C LEU A 32 -7.29 -0.08 -6.09
N SER A 33 -7.21 -0.89 -7.14
CA SER A 33 -6.94 -0.39 -8.49
C SER A 33 -8.06 0.53 -8.96
N GLU A 34 -9.30 0.18 -8.66
CA GLU A 34 -10.45 0.99 -9.03
C GLU A 34 -10.44 2.32 -8.28
N ALA A 35 -10.19 2.29 -6.97
CA ALA A 35 -10.16 3.49 -6.15
C ALA A 35 -9.05 4.46 -6.60
N CYS A 36 -7.92 3.93 -7.01
CA CYS A 36 -6.77 4.72 -7.44
C CYS A 36 -6.80 5.06 -8.93
N ARG A 37 -7.74 4.49 -9.67
CA ARG A 37 -7.84 4.65 -11.13
C ARG A 37 -6.58 4.22 -11.84
N LEU A 38 -6.02 3.12 -11.38
CA LEU A 38 -4.83 2.51 -11.97
C LEU A 38 -5.19 1.15 -12.53
N SER A 39 -4.38 0.65 -13.45
CA SER A 39 -4.54 -0.72 -13.93
C SER A 39 -4.25 -1.68 -12.79
N GLN A 40 -4.80 -2.89 -12.85
CA GLN A 40 -4.51 -3.90 -11.85
C GLN A 40 -3.01 -4.25 -11.84
N ALA A 41 -2.40 -4.31 -13.02
CA ALA A 41 -0.98 -4.62 -13.12
C ALA A 41 -0.11 -3.55 -12.41
N SER A 42 -0.41 -2.28 -12.63
CA SER A 42 0.32 -1.19 -11.97
C SER A 42 0.10 -1.22 -10.46
N THR A 43 -1.14 -1.45 -10.04
CA THR A 43 -1.49 -1.51 -8.61
C THR A 43 -0.78 -2.70 -7.95
N GLU A 44 -0.77 -3.85 -8.62
CA GLU A 44 -0.11 -5.03 -8.10
C GLU A 44 1.39 -4.80 -7.93
N PHE A 45 2.02 -4.15 -8.91
CA PHE A 45 3.43 -3.83 -8.82
C PHE A 45 3.72 -2.94 -7.60
N ILE A 46 2.91 -1.92 -7.40
CA ILE A 46 3.06 -1.00 -6.29
C ILE A 46 2.87 -1.74 -4.95
N ILE A 47 1.80 -2.53 -4.84
CA ILE A 47 1.50 -3.21 -3.57
C ILE A 47 2.56 -4.27 -3.25
N GLU A 48 3.11 -4.94 -4.26
CA GLU A 48 4.19 -5.89 -4.05
C GLU A 48 5.44 -5.19 -3.51
N GLN A 49 5.74 -4.00 -4.01
CA GLN A 49 6.83 -3.20 -3.49
C GLN A 49 6.58 -2.81 -2.03
N MET A 50 5.35 -2.41 -1.72
CA MET A 50 4.99 -2.04 -0.35
C MET A 50 5.11 -3.22 0.61
N VAL A 51 4.72 -4.40 0.16
CA VAL A 51 4.89 -5.61 0.97
C VAL A 51 6.37 -5.90 1.18
N CYS A 52 7.17 -5.75 0.14
CA CYS A 52 8.60 -6.00 0.20
C CYS A 52 9.30 -5.09 1.21
N PHE A 53 8.86 -3.84 1.31
CA PHE A 53 9.44 -2.87 2.24
C PHE A 53 8.80 -2.89 3.63
N GLY A 54 7.85 -3.78 3.86
CA GLY A 54 7.20 -3.87 5.16
C GLY A 54 6.15 -2.79 5.40
N VAL A 55 5.76 -2.08 4.35
CA VAL A 55 4.74 -1.02 4.43
C VAL A 55 3.35 -1.63 4.45
N ALA A 56 3.15 -2.70 3.69
CA ALA A 56 1.87 -3.37 3.58
C ALA A 56 2.03 -4.86 3.84
N ARG A 57 0.91 -5.51 4.12
CA ARG A 57 0.90 -6.96 4.31
C ARG A 57 -0.26 -7.56 3.52
N ARG A 58 -0.03 -8.79 3.08
CA ARG A 58 -1.04 -9.58 2.41
C ARG A 58 -1.80 -10.37 3.47
N GLY A 59 -3.10 -10.17 3.54
CA GLY A 59 -3.95 -10.86 4.50
C GLY A 59 -4.78 -11.96 3.86
N ALA A 60 -5.74 -12.47 4.62
CA ALA A 60 -6.65 -13.51 4.15
C ALA A 60 -7.50 -12.98 2.99
N PHE A 61 -7.92 -13.92 2.13
CA PHE A 61 -8.83 -13.63 1.00
C PHE A 61 -8.27 -12.62 0.00
N GLY A 62 -6.93 -12.55 -0.11
CA GLY A 62 -6.30 -11.65 -1.06
C GLY A 62 -6.49 -10.18 -0.74
N ARG A 63 -6.72 -9.85 0.51
CA ARG A 63 -6.88 -8.47 0.94
C ARG A 63 -5.60 -7.96 1.56
N TYR A 64 -5.34 -6.68 1.35
CA TYR A 64 -4.11 -6.02 1.80
C TYR A 64 -4.42 -4.98 2.87
N SER A 65 -3.45 -4.74 3.73
CA SER A 65 -3.55 -3.68 4.73
C SER A 65 -2.17 -3.09 4.98
N LEU A 66 -2.13 -1.86 5.46
CA LEU A 66 -0.86 -1.28 5.92
C LEU A 66 -0.44 -1.99 7.20
N THR A 67 0.87 -2.12 7.39
CA THR A 67 1.38 -2.72 8.61
C THR A 67 1.28 -1.71 9.75
N LYS A 68 1.14 -2.22 10.96
CA LYS A 68 1.11 -1.36 12.14
C LYS A 68 2.45 -0.65 12.33
N GLU A 69 3.52 -1.34 12.01
CA GLU A 69 4.86 -0.76 12.09
C GLU A 69 4.97 0.48 11.22
N TYR A 70 4.47 0.41 10.00
CA TYR A 70 4.48 1.54 9.09
C TYR A 70 3.58 2.67 9.60
N GLU A 71 2.37 2.33 10.03
CA GLU A 71 1.42 3.33 10.52
C GLU A 71 1.93 4.05 11.76
N ASN A 72 2.70 3.35 12.58
CA ASN A 72 3.27 3.91 13.80
C ASN A 72 4.64 4.54 13.59
N GLY A 73 5.14 4.54 12.37
CA GLY A 73 6.42 5.17 12.05
C GLY A 73 7.63 4.42 12.55
N ILE A 74 7.51 3.10 12.80
CA ILE A 74 8.60 2.29 13.35
C ILE A 74 9.59 1.85 12.27
N ILE A 75 9.14 1.74 11.03
CA ILE A 75 10.01 1.34 9.93
C ILE A 75 10.32 2.50 9.01
#